data_80e6525edd6b24cff7e37f21b0c60049
#
_entry.id   80e6525edd6b24cff7e37f21b0c60049
#
_cell.length_a   1.000
_cell.length_b   1.000
_cell.length_c   1.000
_cell.angle_alpha   90.00
_cell.angle_beta   90.00
_cell.angle_gamma   90.00
#
_symmetry.space_group_name_H-M   'P 1'
#
loop_
_entity.id
_entity.type
_entity.pdbx_description
1 polymer ?
#
loop_
_entity_poly.entity_id
_entity_poly.type
_entity_poly.pdbx_seq_one_letter_code
_entity_poly.pdbx_strand_id
1 'polypeptide(L)'
;MIGPGTGIAPFRAFLQERQATGAQGPNWLFFGEQRADSDFYYKDELSQMVKNGLLTRLDTAFSRDQDHKIYVQQRMLENTGQVWDWLQNGAHVYVCGDAKRMAKDVDNALRKICQTAGNLSDDQTEEYMAALRRDKRYQRDVY
;
A
#
# COMPACT_ATOMS: atom_id res chain seq x y z
N MET A 1 2.59 -2.63 -0.90
CA MET A 1 1.59 -3.53 -0.28
C MET A 1 0.59 -2.66 0.48
N ILE A 2 -0.70 -2.85 0.24
CA ILE A 2 -1.76 -2.06 0.86
C ILE A 2 -2.77 -3.04 1.45
N GLY A 3 -2.76 -3.19 2.79
CA GLY A 3 -3.53 -4.23 3.47
C GLY A 3 -4.06 -3.81 4.85
N PRO A 4 -5.13 -3.02 4.88
CA PRO A 4 -5.76 -2.66 6.15
C PRO A 4 -6.49 -3.86 6.76
N GLY A 5 -6.56 -3.88 8.09
CA GLY A 5 -7.24 -4.94 8.83
C GLY A 5 -6.67 -6.31 8.54
N THR A 6 -7.54 -7.28 8.28
CA THR A 6 -7.16 -8.66 7.94
C THR A 6 -6.40 -8.77 6.62
N GLY A 7 -6.45 -7.75 5.77
CA GLY A 7 -5.71 -7.71 4.50
C GLY A 7 -4.19 -7.70 4.65
N ILE A 8 -3.67 -7.57 5.85
CA ILE A 8 -2.22 -7.64 6.11
C ILE A 8 -1.66 -9.06 5.96
N ALA A 9 -2.49 -10.09 6.14
CA ALA A 9 -2.01 -11.48 6.23
C ALA A 9 -1.13 -11.94 5.04
N PRO A 10 -1.52 -11.75 3.76
CA PRO A 10 -0.66 -12.14 2.65
C PRO A 10 0.64 -11.33 2.61
N PHE A 11 0.65 -10.10 3.08
CA PHE A 11 1.84 -9.25 3.05
C PHE A 11 2.86 -9.65 4.10
N ARG A 12 2.41 -10.15 5.25
CA ARG A 12 3.32 -10.78 6.21
C ARG A 12 4.01 -11.99 5.57
N ALA A 13 3.26 -12.82 4.85
CA ALA A 13 3.82 -13.96 4.13
C ALA A 13 4.80 -13.52 3.03
N PHE A 14 4.49 -12.48 2.27
CA PHE A 14 5.41 -11.93 1.27
C PHE A 14 6.72 -11.45 1.90
N LEU A 15 6.64 -10.73 3.00
CA LEU A 15 7.82 -10.22 3.70
C LEU A 15 8.67 -11.36 4.26
N GLN A 16 8.06 -12.37 4.85
CA GLN A 16 8.75 -13.57 5.35
C GLN A 16 9.45 -14.33 4.22
N GLU A 17 8.79 -14.50 3.09
CA GLU A 17 9.36 -15.15 1.90
C GLU A 17 10.54 -14.34 1.35
N ARG A 18 10.42 -13.04 1.26
CA ARG A 18 11.51 -12.18 0.79
C ARG A 18 12.71 -12.22 1.73
N GLN A 19 12.48 -12.30 3.03
CA GLN A 19 13.54 -12.49 4.02
C GLN A 19 14.24 -13.84 3.83
N ALA A 20 13.47 -14.91 3.69
CA ALA A 20 13.99 -16.27 3.54
C ALA A 20 14.80 -16.43 2.24
N THR A 21 14.39 -15.79 1.15
CA THR A 21 15.06 -15.86 -0.15
C THR A 21 16.16 -14.83 -0.35
N GLY A 22 16.32 -13.88 0.57
CA GLY A 22 17.30 -12.79 0.46
C GLY A 22 16.98 -11.79 -0.64
N ALA A 23 15.71 -11.60 -0.98
CA ALA A 23 15.27 -10.65 -2.00
C ALA A 23 15.67 -9.22 -1.62
N GLN A 24 16.27 -8.48 -2.57
CA GLN A 24 16.91 -7.18 -2.31
C GLN A 24 16.05 -5.97 -2.58
N GLY A 25 14.96 -6.10 -3.32
CA GLY A 25 14.10 -4.96 -3.66
C GLY A 25 13.46 -4.33 -2.42
N PRO A 26 13.21 -3.00 -2.44
CA PRO A 26 12.56 -2.32 -1.31
C PRO A 26 11.10 -2.74 -1.16
N ASN A 27 10.61 -2.65 0.08
CA ASN A 27 9.24 -3.02 0.44
C ASN A 27 8.58 -1.88 1.20
N TRP A 28 7.38 -1.49 0.79
CA TRP A 28 6.57 -0.46 1.43
C TRP A 28 5.21 -1.03 1.79
N LEU A 29 4.84 -0.94 3.06
CA LEU A 29 3.54 -1.40 3.55
C LEU A 29 2.71 -0.22 4.05
N PHE A 30 1.47 -0.15 3.54
CA PHE A 30 0.41 0.69 4.11
C PHE A 30 -0.53 -0.23 4.89
N PHE A 31 -0.56 -0.05 6.20
CA PHE A 31 -1.41 -0.82 7.10
C PHE A 31 -2.43 0.10 7.78
N GLY A 32 -3.65 -0.37 7.92
CA GLY A 32 -4.71 0.39 8.57
C GLY A 32 -5.52 -0.46 9.53
N GLU A 33 -5.95 0.14 10.64
CA GLU A 33 -6.85 -0.47 11.62
C GLU A 33 -7.62 0.64 12.35
N GLN A 34 -8.47 0.28 13.30
CA GLN A 34 -9.26 1.26 14.02
C GLN A 34 -8.42 2.04 15.04
N ARG A 35 -7.69 1.35 15.89
CA ARG A 35 -6.87 1.94 16.97
C ARG A 35 -5.51 1.26 17.07
N ALA A 36 -4.47 2.05 17.29
CA ALA A 36 -3.12 1.54 17.49
C ALA A 36 -3.00 0.70 18.77
N ASP A 37 -3.62 1.16 19.86
CA ASP A 37 -3.47 0.53 21.18
C ASP A 37 -4.15 -0.84 21.28
N SER A 38 -5.24 -1.05 20.57
CA SER A 38 -6.04 -2.28 20.68
C SER A 38 -5.97 -3.19 19.45
N ASP A 39 -5.69 -2.63 18.29
CA ASP A 39 -5.87 -3.35 17.02
C ASP A 39 -4.56 -3.51 16.24
N PHE A 40 -3.44 -2.99 16.73
CA PHE A 40 -2.15 -3.13 16.05
C PHE A 40 -1.42 -4.40 16.52
N TYR A 41 -1.96 -5.56 16.16
CA TYR A 41 -1.48 -6.87 16.64
C TYR A 41 -0.07 -7.24 16.16
N TYR A 42 0.38 -6.71 15.04
CA TYR A 42 1.67 -7.02 14.44
C TYR A 42 2.72 -5.92 14.64
N LYS A 43 2.47 -5.01 15.60
CA LYS A 43 3.32 -3.84 15.83
C LYS A 43 4.79 -4.21 16.03
N ASP A 44 5.05 -5.15 16.92
CA ASP A 44 6.44 -5.53 17.27
C ASP A 44 7.13 -6.22 16.08
N GLU A 45 6.43 -7.11 15.39
CA GLU A 45 6.93 -7.80 14.21
C GLU A 45 7.26 -6.82 13.08
N LEU A 46 6.34 -5.92 12.77
CA LEU A 46 6.54 -4.91 11.71
C LEU A 46 7.63 -3.91 12.08
N SER A 47 7.70 -3.51 13.34
CA SER A 47 8.77 -2.62 13.84
C SER A 47 10.14 -3.27 13.70
N GLN A 48 10.25 -4.56 13.98
CA GLN A 48 11.48 -5.31 13.80
C GLN A 48 11.89 -5.41 12.33
N MET A 49 10.92 -5.61 11.43
CA MET A 49 11.17 -5.65 9.99
C MET A 49 11.66 -4.29 9.45
N VAL A 50 11.18 -3.18 10.00
CA VAL A 50 11.70 -1.85 9.67
C VAL A 50 13.13 -1.70 10.18
N LYS A 51 13.41 -2.09 11.41
CA LYS A 51 14.75 -1.98 12.01
C LYS A 51 15.81 -2.78 11.27
N ASN A 52 15.48 -3.99 10.80
CA ASN A 52 16.43 -4.85 10.11
C ASN A 52 16.51 -4.57 8.60
N GLY A 53 15.77 -3.60 8.08
CA GLY A 53 15.81 -3.17 6.69
C GLY A 53 14.98 -4.00 5.71
N LEU A 54 14.29 -5.04 6.17
CA LEU A 54 13.39 -5.83 5.32
C LEU A 54 12.22 -4.97 4.83
N LEU A 55 11.59 -4.22 5.73
CA LEU A 55 10.52 -3.27 5.41
C LEU A 55 11.11 -1.87 5.32
N THR A 56 11.21 -1.35 4.10
CA THR A 56 11.82 -0.05 3.82
C THR A 56 11.00 1.09 4.40
N ARG A 57 9.67 1.02 4.28
CA ARG A 57 8.73 1.98 4.84
C ARG A 57 7.47 1.31 5.34
N LEU A 58 6.97 1.81 6.45
CA LEU A 58 5.68 1.46 7.01
C LEU A 58 4.89 2.75 7.27
N ASP A 59 3.74 2.87 6.61
CA ASP A 59 2.78 3.94 6.87
C ASP A 59 1.51 3.33 7.47
N THR A 60 1.05 3.88 8.55
CA THR A 60 -0.12 3.38 9.28
C THR A 60 -1.25 4.40 9.30
N ALA A 61 -2.48 3.90 9.27
CA ALA A 61 -3.69 4.70 9.37
C ALA A 61 -4.60 4.08 10.43
N PHE A 62 -4.79 4.76 11.55
CA PHE A 62 -5.69 4.33 12.61
C PHE A 62 -6.92 5.23 12.59
N SER A 63 -8.04 4.68 12.10
CA SER A 63 -9.22 5.48 11.74
C SER A 63 -9.94 6.12 12.92
N ARG A 64 -9.66 5.68 14.15
CA ARG A 64 -10.33 6.16 15.38
C ARG A 64 -9.40 6.76 16.42
N ASP A 65 -8.13 7.00 16.10
CA ASP A 65 -7.15 7.56 17.05
C ASP A 65 -7.15 9.10 17.08
N GLN A 66 -7.88 9.74 16.19
CA GLN A 66 -8.01 11.18 16.09
C GLN A 66 -9.47 11.58 15.80
N ASP A 67 -9.78 12.88 15.82
CA ASP A 67 -11.15 13.41 15.67
C ASP A 67 -11.77 13.10 14.31
N HIS A 68 -10.97 12.91 13.27
CA HIS A 68 -11.44 12.55 11.93
C HIS A 68 -10.88 11.18 11.52
N LYS A 69 -11.57 10.50 10.64
CA LYS A 69 -11.15 9.18 10.16
C LYS A 69 -10.02 9.30 9.15
N ILE A 70 -8.94 8.54 9.37
CA ILE A 70 -7.81 8.43 8.44
C ILE A 70 -7.71 6.98 7.98
N TYR A 71 -7.63 6.79 6.66
CA TYR A 71 -7.52 5.49 6.02
C TYR A 71 -6.24 5.40 5.17
N VAL A 72 -5.90 4.19 4.73
CA VAL A 72 -4.65 3.93 3.97
C VAL A 72 -4.53 4.78 2.71
N GLN A 73 -5.63 5.03 1.98
CA GLN A 73 -5.59 5.87 0.78
C GLN A 73 -5.18 7.31 1.07
N GLN A 74 -5.50 7.83 2.25
CA GLN A 74 -5.05 9.16 2.66
C GLN A 74 -3.55 9.19 2.89
N ARG A 75 -2.98 8.14 3.52
CA ARG A 75 -1.53 8.01 3.66
C ARG A 75 -0.82 7.90 2.32
N MET A 76 -1.43 7.20 1.35
CA MET A 76 -0.91 7.16 -0.01
C MET A 76 -0.86 8.55 -0.64
N LEU A 77 -1.94 9.32 -0.52
CA LEU A 77 -2.03 10.67 -1.09
C LEU A 77 -1.08 11.66 -0.41
N GLU A 78 -0.83 11.53 0.88
CA GLU A 78 0.18 12.32 1.59
C GLU A 78 1.60 12.08 1.04
N ASN A 79 1.83 10.92 0.45
CA ASN A 79 3.11 10.50 -0.12
C ASN A 79 3.07 10.40 -1.64
N THR A 80 2.26 11.21 -2.29
CA THR A 80 2.00 11.17 -3.74
C THR A 80 3.27 11.11 -4.58
N GLY A 81 4.21 12.00 -4.34
CA GLY A 81 5.48 12.04 -5.10
C GLY A 81 6.31 10.77 -4.95
N GLN A 82 6.41 10.24 -3.73
CA GLN A 82 7.19 9.04 -3.45
C GLN A 82 6.53 7.78 -4.02
N VAL A 83 5.20 7.68 -3.93
CA VAL A 83 4.47 6.55 -4.55
C VAL A 83 4.68 6.58 -6.07
N TRP A 84 4.58 7.76 -6.67
CA TRP A 84 4.86 7.91 -8.11
C TRP A 84 6.28 7.49 -8.48
N ASP A 85 7.27 7.92 -7.72
CA ASP A 85 8.67 7.54 -7.94
C ASP A 85 8.87 6.02 -7.86
N TRP A 86 8.24 5.36 -6.90
CA TRP A 86 8.28 3.90 -6.79
C TRP A 86 7.67 3.23 -8.02
N LEU A 87 6.52 3.72 -8.49
CA LEU A 87 5.87 3.21 -9.69
C LEU A 87 6.77 3.38 -10.93
N GLN A 88 7.42 4.54 -11.07
CA GLN A 88 8.33 4.81 -12.18
C GLN A 88 9.57 3.92 -12.13
N ASN A 89 9.99 3.49 -10.97
CA ASN A 89 11.12 2.57 -10.77
C ASN A 89 10.71 1.09 -10.83
N GLY A 90 9.51 0.78 -11.31
CA GLY A 90 9.07 -0.58 -11.58
C GLY A 90 8.36 -1.28 -10.42
N ALA A 91 7.92 -0.57 -9.39
CA ALA A 91 7.25 -1.16 -8.24
C ALA A 91 5.98 -1.92 -8.63
N HIS A 92 5.73 -2.99 -7.90
CA HIS A 92 4.47 -3.75 -7.95
C HIS A 92 3.56 -3.30 -6.83
N VAL A 93 2.28 -3.15 -7.12
CA VAL A 93 1.23 -2.77 -6.15
C VAL A 93 0.35 -3.98 -5.87
N TYR A 94 0.24 -4.32 -4.59
CA TYR A 94 -0.64 -5.38 -4.12
C TYR A 94 -1.64 -4.81 -3.14
N VAL A 95 -2.93 -5.11 -3.34
CA VAL A 95 -4.02 -4.65 -2.49
C VAL A 95 -4.80 -5.85 -1.98
N CYS A 96 -4.97 -5.93 -0.67
CA CYS A 96 -5.76 -7.00 -0.05
C CYS A 96 -6.71 -6.43 1.00
N GLY A 97 -7.95 -6.89 0.99
CA GLY A 97 -8.96 -6.51 1.96
C GLY A 97 -10.32 -6.21 1.35
N ASP A 98 -11.03 -5.21 1.91
CA ASP A 98 -12.42 -4.91 1.55
C ASP A 98 -12.57 -4.44 0.09
N ALA A 99 -13.40 -5.18 -0.65
CA ALA A 99 -13.70 -4.89 -2.05
C ALA A 99 -14.67 -3.71 -2.22
N LYS A 100 -15.55 -3.47 -1.25
CA LYS A 100 -16.66 -2.53 -1.43
C LYS A 100 -16.24 -1.07 -1.36
N ARG A 101 -15.36 -0.74 -0.43
CA ARG A 101 -14.91 0.64 -0.19
C ARG A 101 -13.41 0.79 -0.39
N MET A 102 -12.63 0.07 0.40
CA MET A 102 -11.18 0.24 0.45
C MET A 102 -10.52 0.06 -0.92
N ALA A 103 -10.86 -1.00 -1.64
CA ALA A 103 -10.26 -1.26 -2.95
C ALA A 103 -10.55 -0.16 -3.97
N LYS A 104 -11.76 0.41 -3.93
CA LYS A 104 -12.14 1.54 -4.78
C LYS A 104 -11.40 2.81 -4.40
N ASP A 105 -11.30 3.08 -3.10
CA ASP A 105 -10.62 4.27 -2.59
C ASP A 105 -9.11 4.23 -2.90
N VAL A 106 -8.50 3.06 -2.78
CA VAL A 106 -7.10 2.84 -3.16
C VAL A 106 -6.90 3.04 -4.68
N ASP A 107 -7.79 2.48 -5.49
CA ASP A 107 -7.75 2.65 -6.95
C ASP A 107 -7.85 4.13 -7.34
N ASN A 108 -8.78 4.86 -6.74
CA ASN A 108 -8.94 6.29 -6.95
C ASN A 108 -7.71 7.08 -6.49
N ALA A 109 -7.09 6.70 -5.38
CA ALA A 109 -5.86 7.32 -4.89
C ALA A 109 -4.70 7.10 -5.88
N LEU A 110 -4.53 5.89 -6.41
CA LEU A 110 -3.52 5.62 -7.44
C LEU A 110 -3.72 6.48 -8.69
N ARG A 111 -4.97 6.61 -9.17
CA ARG A 111 -5.30 7.46 -10.31
C ARG A 111 -4.95 8.91 -10.05
N LYS A 112 -5.30 9.42 -8.87
CA LYS A 112 -4.97 10.79 -8.47
C LYS A 112 -3.46 11.01 -8.38
N ILE A 113 -2.71 10.05 -7.90
CA ILE A 113 -1.24 10.10 -7.87
C ILE A 113 -0.68 10.22 -9.29
N CYS A 114 -1.18 9.42 -10.23
CA CYS A 114 -0.78 9.49 -11.64
C CYS A 114 -1.06 10.87 -12.24
N GLN A 115 -2.22 11.45 -11.95
CA GLN A 115 -2.61 12.76 -12.46
C GLN A 115 -1.81 13.89 -11.83
N THR A 116 -1.56 13.83 -10.53
CA THR A 116 -0.92 14.91 -9.77
C THR A 116 0.60 14.89 -9.91
N ALA A 117 1.24 13.77 -9.57
CA ALA A 117 2.70 13.63 -9.64
C ALA A 117 3.19 13.29 -11.05
N GLY A 118 2.44 12.46 -11.77
CA GLY A 118 2.77 12.06 -13.15
C GLY A 118 2.32 13.05 -14.21
N ASN A 119 1.49 14.02 -13.83
CA ASN A 119 0.90 15.00 -14.75
C ASN A 119 0.18 14.34 -15.94
N LEU A 120 -0.46 13.21 -15.71
CA LEU A 120 -1.20 12.47 -16.74
C LEU A 120 -2.63 13.01 -16.89
N SER A 121 -3.13 13.03 -18.13
CA SER A 121 -4.54 13.27 -18.40
C SER A 121 -5.40 12.09 -17.93
N ASP A 122 -6.73 12.24 -17.97
CA ASP A 122 -7.65 11.13 -17.63
C ASP A 122 -7.41 9.93 -18.53
N ASP A 123 -7.28 10.12 -19.83
CA ASP A 123 -7.02 9.04 -20.79
C ASP A 123 -5.65 8.39 -20.57
N GLN A 124 -4.63 9.19 -20.34
CA GLN A 124 -3.28 8.69 -20.04
C GLN A 124 -3.25 7.91 -18.72
N THR A 125 -4.00 8.35 -17.72
CA THR A 125 -4.14 7.65 -16.44
C THR A 125 -4.79 6.27 -16.63
N GLU A 126 -5.88 6.19 -17.40
CA GLU A 126 -6.53 4.91 -17.71
C GLU A 126 -5.58 3.95 -18.43
N GLU A 127 -4.82 4.45 -19.39
CA GLU A 127 -3.82 3.65 -20.11
C GLU A 127 -2.71 3.16 -19.19
N TYR A 128 -2.21 4.03 -18.30
CA TYR A 128 -1.18 3.68 -17.31
C TYR A 128 -1.66 2.59 -16.35
N MET A 129 -2.88 2.74 -15.81
CA MET A 129 -3.48 1.75 -14.91
C MET A 129 -3.71 0.41 -15.62
N ALA A 130 -4.17 0.44 -16.88
CA ALA A 130 -4.35 -0.76 -17.69
C ALA A 130 -3.01 -1.47 -17.94
N ALA A 131 -1.95 -0.73 -18.20
CA ALA A 131 -0.61 -1.27 -18.38
C ALA A 131 -0.08 -1.94 -17.11
N LEU A 132 -0.28 -1.32 -15.93
CA LEU A 132 0.10 -1.92 -14.66
C LEU A 132 -0.59 -3.28 -14.45
N ARG A 133 -1.87 -3.37 -14.77
CA ARG A 133 -2.63 -4.63 -14.65
C ARG A 133 -2.14 -5.69 -15.65
N ARG A 134 -1.97 -5.32 -16.89
CA ARG A 134 -1.48 -6.20 -17.96
C ARG A 134 -0.10 -6.76 -17.64
N ASP A 135 0.77 -5.95 -17.08
CA ASP A 135 2.13 -6.33 -16.71
C ASP A 135 2.19 -7.01 -15.33
N LYS A 136 1.03 -7.27 -14.72
CA LYS A 136 0.88 -7.87 -13.38
C LYS A 136 1.59 -7.07 -12.28
N ARG A 137 1.70 -5.78 -12.46
CA ARG A 137 2.26 -4.85 -11.48
C ARG A 137 1.19 -4.24 -10.57
N TYR A 138 -0.08 -4.50 -10.81
CA TYR A 138 -1.19 -4.09 -9.96
C TYR A 138 -2.14 -5.27 -9.78
N GLN A 139 -2.06 -5.91 -8.63
CA GLN A 139 -2.82 -7.11 -8.32
C GLN A 139 -3.64 -6.89 -7.05
N ARG A 140 -4.86 -7.42 -7.04
CA ARG A 140 -5.79 -7.26 -5.93
C ARG A 140 -6.36 -8.62 -5.52
N ASP A 141 -6.35 -8.86 -4.20
CA ASP A 141 -7.06 -9.96 -3.56
C ASP A 141 -8.07 -9.35 -2.59
N VAL A 142 -9.27 -9.06 -3.10
CA VAL A 142 -10.30 -8.30 -2.39
C VAL A 142 -11.61 -9.08 -2.29
N TYR A 143 -12.29 -8.93 -1.16
CA TYR A 143 -13.48 -9.71 -0.81
C TYR A 143 -14.58 -8.90 -0.13
#